data_0c6ae148ee58395a7278769386a410ca
#
_entry.id   0c6ae148ee58395a7278769386a410ca
#
_cell.length_a   1.000
_cell.length_b   1.000
_cell.length_c   1.000
_cell.angle_alpha   90.00
_cell.angle_beta   90.00
_cell.angle_gamma   90.00
#
_symmetry.space_group_name_H-M   'P 1'
#
loop_
_entity.id
_entity.type
_entity.pdbx_description
1 polymer ?
#
loop_
_entity_poly.entity_id
_entity_poly.type
_entity_poly.pdbx_seq_one_letter_code
_entity_poly.pdbx_strand_id
1 'polypeptide(L)'
;PIFAPARPPVRASSGNRVPLPPYAFTGALERRFFALDDALEALGAHGRLRRAESESLGQLARRAGQARDELARVAEGADGRSVAWQSSRGRGVAVGVSPVDVSETLREALYHRTDTVVMTSATRTTGGDFGFLRRRLGIDFEVDELTLASPFDYATQAGLYLPEGLPEPRDPGFRVAAAEEIDALVGIT
;
A
#
# COMPACT_ATOMS: atom_id res chain seq x y z
N PRO A 1 -23.90 -4.34 -29.05
CA PRO A 1 -22.93 -4.39 -28.00
C PRO A 1 -21.58 -4.02 -28.60
N ILE A 2 -21.16 -2.79 -28.34
CA ILE A 2 -19.97 -2.21 -28.93
C ILE A 2 -18.82 -2.61 -28.00
N PHE A 3 -17.93 -3.48 -28.45
CA PHE A 3 -16.66 -3.76 -27.81
C PHE A 3 -15.81 -2.47 -27.83
N ALA A 4 -15.67 -1.82 -26.71
CA ALA A 4 -14.64 -0.81 -26.55
C ALA A 4 -13.27 -1.52 -26.59
N PRO A 5 -12.30 -1.02 -27.38
CA PRO A 5 -10.97 -1.61 -27.41
C PRO A 5 -10.34 -1.51 -26.01
N ALA A 6 -9.77 -2.61 -25.55
CA ALA A 6 -9.06 -2.67 -24.28
C ALA A 6 -8.00 -1.57 -24.27
N ARG A 7 -8.12 -0.62 -23.36
CA ARG A 7 -7.07 0.38 -23.11
C ARG A 7 -5.77 -0.36 -22.83
N PRO A 8 -4.67 -0.04 -23.51
CA PRO A 8 -3.38 -0.66 -23.19
C PRO A 8 -3.07 -0.43 -21.70
N PRO A 9 -2.45 -1.40 -21.03
CA PRO A 9 -2.10 -1.25 -19.62
C PRO A 9 -1.27 0.02 -19.45
N VAL A 10 -1.73 0.90 -18.56
CA VAL A 10 -1.00 2.12 -18.20
C VAL A 10 0.36 1.68 -17.73
N ARG A 11 1.43 2.07 -18.43
CA ARG A 11 2.80 1.81 -17.97
C ARG A 11 2.97 2.51 -16.63
N ALA A 12 3.04 1.73 -15.57
CA ALA A 12 3.34 2.25 -14.26
C ALA A 12 4.72 2.92 -14.30
N SER A 13 4.79 4.18 -13.91
CA SER A 13 6.07 4.83 -13.64
C SER A 13 6.77 4.05 -12.52
N SER A 14 8.09 3.89 -12.63
CA SER A 14 8.90 3.08 -11.70
C SER A 14 8.55 3.39 -10.24
N GLY A 15 8.02 2.38 -9.53
CA GLY A 15 7.68 2.46 -8.11
C GLY A 15 6.23 2.81 -7.76
N ASN A 16 5.42 3.33 -8.67
CA ASN A 16 4.01 3.64 -8.39
C ASN A 16 3.12 2.42 -8.54
N ARG A 17 2.22 2.22 -7.58
CA ARG A 17 1.14 1.24 -7.67
C ARG A 17 0.02 1.79 -8.56
N VAL A 18 -0.41 0.99 -9.52
CA VAL A 18 -1.52 1.31 -10.42
C VAL A 18 -2.61 0.27 -10.20
N PRO A 19 -3.88 0.66 -10.01
CA PRO A 19 -4.98 -0.29 -9.89
C PRO A 19 -5.05 -1.22 -11.09
N LEU A 20 -5.28 -2.50 -10.84
CA LEU A 20 -5.61 -3.47 -11.88
C LEU A 20 -7.11 -3.36 -12.21
N PRO A 21 -7.48 -3.36 -13.49
CA PRO A 21 -8.90 -3.41 -13.87
C PRO A 21 -9.53 -4.75 -13.43
N PRO A 22 -10.84 -4.78 -13.13
CA PRO A 22 -11.54 -5.98 -12.64
C PRO A 22 -11.42 -7.22 -13.55
N TYR A 23 -11.10 -7.01 -14.84
CA TYR A 23 -10.95 -8.06 -15.85
C TYR A 23 -9.52 -8.17 -16.37
N ALA A 24 -8.53 -7.82 -15.55
CA ALA A 24 -7.13 -7.91 -15.94
C ALA A 24 -6.72 -9.35 -16.30
N PHE A 25 -7.29 -10.33 -15.59
CA PHE A 25 -7.01 -11.76 -15.80
C PHE A 25 -8.01 -12.39 -16.77
N THR A 26 -7.92 -12.02 -18.05
CA THR A 26 -8.73 -12.60 -19.12
C THR A 26 -7.87 -13.02 -20.30
N GLY A 27 -8.34 -13.99 -21.09
CA GLY A 27 -7.72 -14.42 -22.33
C GLY A 27 -6.32 -14.97 -22.19
N ALA A 28 -5.30 -14.32 -22.74
CA ALA A 28 -3.93 -14.83 -22.70
C ALA A 28 -3.32 -14.76 -21.29
N LEU A 29 -3.70 -13.75 -20.50
CA LEU A 29 -3.20 -13.62 -19.12
C LEU A 29 -3.83 -14.65 -18.20
N GLU A 30 -5.10 -14.97 -18.39
CA GLU A 30 -5.80 -16.03 -17.68
C GLU A 30 -5.13 -17.39 -17.89
N ARG A 31 -4.81 -17.74 -19.14
CA ARG A 31 -4.08 -18.99 -19.42
C ARG A 31 -2.71 -19.06 -18.74
N ARG A 32 -2.00 -17.93 -18.70
CA ARG A 32 -0.70 -17.87 -18.00
C ARG A 32 -0.84 -17.95 -16.48
N PHE A 33 -1.92 -17.39 -15.95
CA PHE A 33 -2.27 -17.51 -14.55
C PHE A 33 -2.48 -18.99 -14.16
N PHE A 34 -3.33 -19.72 -14.86
CA PHE A 34 -3.56 -21.13 -14.57
C PHE A 34 -2.31 -21.98 -14.75
N ALA A 35 -1.51 -21.74 -15.79
CA ALA A 35 -0.25 -22.45 -15.98
C ALA A 35 0.75 -22.21 -14.83
N LEU A 36 0.79 -20.99 -14.27
CA LEU A 36 1.60 -20.69 -13.09
C LEU A 36 1.05 -21.34 -11.84
N ASP A 37 -0.27 -21.33 -11.65
CA ASP A 37 -0.93 -21.96 -10.52
C ASP A 37 -0.68 -23.48 -10.50
N ASP A 38 -0.84 -24.14 -11.63
CA ASP A 38 -0.55 -25.57 -11.81
C ASP A 38 0.92 -25.91 -11.50
N ALA A 39 1.85 -25.06 -11.96
CA ALA A 39 3.28 -25.25 -11.71
C ALA A 39 3.62 -25.08 -10.22
N LEU A 40 3.03 -24.10 -9.54
CA LEU A 40 3.18 -23.90 -8.09
C LEU A 40 2.56 -25.04 -7.29
N GLU A 41 1.41 -25.59 -7.74
CA GLU A 41 0.80 -26.75 -7.12
C GLU A 41 1.70 -27.98 -7.21
N ALA A 42 2.20 -28.27 -8.41
CA ALA A 42 3.13 -29.39 -8.64
C ALA A 42 4.40 -29.26 -7.78
N LEU A 43 4.96 -28.05 -7.69
CA LEU A 43 6.11 -27.76 -6.85
C LEU A 43 5.80 -27.98 -5.37
N GLY A 44 4.66 -27.49 -4.91
CA GLY A 44 4.19 -27.68 -3.53
C GLY A 44 3.96 -29.15 -3.20
N ALA A 45 3.33 -29.92 -4.09
CA ALA A 45 3.11 -31.37 -3.94
C ALA A 45 4.43 -32.13 -3.85
N HIS A 46 5.38 -31.82 -4.76
CA HIS A 46 6.71 -32.44 -4.74
C HIS A 46 7.45 -32.16 -3.43
N GLY A 47 7.44 -30.91 -2.96
CA GLY A 47 8.10 -30.54 -1.71
C GLY A 47 7.44 -31.19 -0.47
N ARG A 48 6.11 -31.38 -0.47
CA ARG A 48 5.40 -32.09 0.61
C ARG A 48 5.76 -33.57 0.67
N LEU A 49 5.83 -34.22 -0.48
CA LEU A 49 6.19 -35.64 -0.56
C LEU A 49 7.59 -35.94 -0.03
N ARG A 50 8.53 -35.01 -0.27
CA ARG A 50 9.94 -35.14 0.11
C ARG A 50 10.35 -34.33 1.34
N ARG A 51 9.41 -33.81 2.10
CA ARG A 51 9.71 -32.98 3.29
C ARG A 51 10.57 -33.70 4.34
N ALA A 52 10.47 -35.05 4.41
CA ALA A 52 11.28 -35.85 5.32
C ALA A 52 12.77 -35.95 4.90
N GLU A 53 13.08 -35.69 3.62
CA GLU A 53 14.43 -35.72 3.09
C GLU A 53 15.19 -34.42 3.36
N SER A 54 14.47 -33.28 3.45
CA SER A 54 15.07 -31.97 3.70
C SER A 54 14.03 -30.95 4.18
N GLU A 55 14.39 -30.20 5.22
CA GLU A 55 13.59 -29.08 5.73
C GLU A 55 13.37 -28.01 4.65
N SER A 56 14.37 -27.79 3.79
CA SER A 56 14.29 -26.83 2.68
C SER A 56 13.17 -27.18 1.69
N LEU A 57 12.91 -28.46 1.45
CA LEU A 57 11.79 -28.91 0.60
C LEU A 57 10.45 -28.62 1.26
N GLY A 58 10.37 -28.77 2.57
CA GLY A 58 9.19 -28.36 3.33
C GLY A 58 8.93 -26.85 3.30
N GLN A 59 9.99 -26.04 3.38
CA GLN A 59 9.89 -24.58 3.24
C GLN A 59 9.48 -24.18 1.82
N LEU A 60 10.02 -24.84 0.80
CA LEU A 60 9.65 -24.61 -0.60
C LEU A 60 8.17 -24.90 -0.84
N ALA A 61 7.64 -26.01 -0.29
CA ALA A 61 6.23 -26.35 -0.38
C ALA A 61 5.32 -25.29 0.26
N ARG A 62 5.70 -24.77 1.44
CA ARG A 62 4.96 -23.68 2.11
C ARG A 62 4.96 -22.40 1.28
N ARG A 63 6.11 -22.01 0.74
CA ARG A 63 6.23 -20.80 -0.12
C ARG A 63 5.43 -20.92 -1.40
N ALA A 64 5.41 -22.12 -2.03
CA ALA A 64 4.60 -22.36 -3.21
C ALA A 64 3.10 -22.22 -2.89
N GLY A 65 2.64 -22.77 -1.76
CA GLY A 65 1.26 -22.60 -1.29
C GLY A 65 0.89 -21.14 -1.05
N GLN A 66 1.73 -20.40 -0.32
CA GLN A 66 1.53 -18.97 -0.08
C GLN A 66 1.45 -18.15 -1.37
N ALA A 67 2.34 -18.43 -2.34
CA ALA A 67 2.32 -17.75 -3.63
C ALA A 67 1.02 -18.04 -4.41
N ARG A 68 0.48 -19.27 -4.35
CA ARG A 68 -0.81 -19.61 -4.95
C ARG A 68 -1.96 -18.83 -4.31
N ASP A 69 -2.02 -18.80 -2.98
CA ASP A 69 -3.07 -18.09 -2.24
C ASP A 69 -3.04 -16.58 -2.54
N GLU A 70 -1.85 -15.99 -2.63
CA GLU A 70 -1.68 -14.59 -3.00
C GLU A 70 -2.09 -14.32 -4.45
N LEU A 71 -1.72 -15.22 -5.36
CA LEU A 71 -2.04 -15.12 -6.77
C LEU A 71 -3.56 -15.25 -7.01
N ALA A 72 -4.22 -16.18 -6.33
CA ALA A 72 -5.67 -16.37 -6.38
C ALA A 72 -6.41 -15.10 -5.93
N ARG A 73 -6.00 -14.51 -4.80
CA ARG A 73 -6.58 -13.24 -4.31
C ARG A 73 -6.43 -12.10 -5.29
N VAL A 74 -5.31 -12.02 -6.01
CA VAL A 74 -5.11 -10.99 -7.04
C VAL A 74 -6.01 -11.25 -8.25
N ALA A 75 -6.21 -12.52 -8.64
CA ALA A 75 -7.03 -12.91 -9.79
C ALA A 75 -8.53 -12.77 -9.52
N GLU A 76 -8.99 -13.06 -8.31
CA GLU A 76 -10.37 -12.83 -7.87
C GLU A 76 -10.74 -11.36 -7.93
N GLY A 77 -9.73 -10.49 -7.90
CA GLY A 77 -9.90 -9.07 -8.10
C GLY A 77 -10.47 -8.34 -6.89
N ALA A 78 -10.89 -7.11 -7.11
CA ALA A 78 -11.53 -6.29 -6.09
C ALA A 78 -12.96 -6.77 -5.84
N ASP A 79 -13.20 -7.39 -4.71
CA ASP A 79 -14.53 -7.77 -4.18
C ASP A 79 -15.34 -6.57 -3.65
N GLY A 80 -14.93 -5.35 -3.98
CA GLY A 80 -15.43 -4.09 -3.41
C GLY A 80 -14.82 -3.74 -2.04
N ARG A 81 -14.15 -4.69 -1.38
CA ARG A 81 -13.45 -4.49 -0.11
C ARG A 81 -11.95 -4.35 -0.27
N SER A 82 -11.43 -4.70 -1.44
CA SER A 82 -10.01 -4.70 -1.75
C SER A 82 -9.74 -4.05 -3.09
N VAL A 83 -8.53 -3.54 -3.29
CA VAL A 83 -8.04 -3.00 -4.56
C VAL A 83 -6.85 -3.84 -5.02
N ALA A 84 -7.01 -4.52 -6.15
CA ALA A 84 -5.88 -5.16 -6.82
C ALA A 84 -5.02 -4.09 -7.51
N TRP A 85 -3.72 -4.25 -7.43
CA TRP A 85 -2.76 -3.29 -8.01
C TRP A 85 -1.57 -3.99 -8.63
N GLN A 86 -0.91 -3.28 -9.54
CA GLN A 86 0.39 -3.65 -10.08
C GLN A 86 1.40 -2.51 -9.89
N SER A 87 2.66 -2.86 -9.77
CA SER A 87 3.77 -1.91 -9.83
C SER A 87 4.92 -2.50 -10.65
N SER A 88 5.71 -1.63 -11.27
CA SER A 88 6.92 -2.03 -12.00
C SER A 88 8.14 -1.37 -11.37
N ARG A 89 9.21 -2.13 -11.19
CA ARG A 89 10.49 -1.63 -10.72
C ARG A 89 11.60 -2.22 -11.56
N GLY A 90 12.19 -1.41 -12.42
CA GLY A 90 13.14 -1.90 -13.42
C GLY A 90 12.50 -2.93 -14.34
N ARG A 91 13.01 -4.15 -14.37
CA ARG A 91 12.46 -5.28 -15.16
C ARG A 91 11.44 -6.14 -14.38
N GLY A 92 11.30 -5.90 -13.08
CA GLY A 92 10.40 -6.65 -12.22
C GLY A 92 8.99 -6.07 -12.22
N VAL A 93 7.99 -6.94 -12.11
CA VAL A 93 6.58 -6.59 -11.91
C VAL A 93 6.13 -7.22 -10.60
N ALA A 94 5.50 -6.43 -9.76
CA ALA A 94 4.80 -6.91 -8.57
C ALA A 94 3.29 -6.69 -8.75
N VAL A 95 2.52 -7.65 -8.34
CA VAL A 95 1.06 -7.57 -8.24
C VAL A 95 0.64 -7.84 -6.81
N GLY A 96 -0.46 -7.24 -6.39
CA GLY A 96 -0.95 -7.44 -5.03
C GLY A 96 -2.37 -6.94 -4.85
N VAL A 97 -2.91 -7.21 -3.67
CA VAL A 97 -4.22 -6.74 -3.22
C VAL A 97 -4.03 -5.95 -1.94
N SER A 98 -4.72 -4.84 -1.83
CA SER A 98 -4.75 -4.03 -0.61
C SER A 98 -6.19 -3.86 -0.15
N PRO A 99 -6.53 -4.17 1.10
CA PRO A 99 -7.87 -3.93 1.61
C PRO A 99 -8.15 -2.43 1.66
N VAL A 100 -9.38 -2.03 1.34
CA VAL A 100 -9.87 -0.65 1.47
C VAL A 100 -10.11 -0.33 2.95
N ASP A 101 -10.57 -1.31 3.70
CA ASP A 101 -10.78 -1.26 5.13
C ASP A 101 -9.89 -2.30 5.82
N VAL A 102 -9.05 -1.84 6.73
CA VAL A 102 -8.11 -2.68 7.48
C VAL A 102 -8.61 -3.06 8.87
N SER A 103 -9.80 -2.61 9.25
CA SER A 103 -10.36 -2.76 10.59
C SER A 103 -10.44 -4.22 11.04
N GLU A 104 -11.00 -5.10 10.19
CA GLU A 104 -11.11 -6.53 10.46
C GLU A 104 -9.74 -7.20 10.60
N THR A 105 -8.84 -6.88 9.66
CA THR A 105 -7.47 -7.41 9.67
C THR A 105 -6.72 -7.02 10.94
N LEU A 106 -6.87 -5.77 11.39
CA LEU A 106 -6.22 -5.30 12.62
C LEU A 106 -6.84 -5.95 13.85
N ARG A 107 -8.15 -6.15 13.86
CA ARG A 107 -8.84 -6.82 14.96
C ARG A 107 -8.31 -8.24 15.15
N GLU A 108 -8.24 -9.01 14.08
CA GLU A 108 -7.77 -10.40 14.13
C GLU A 108 -6.25 -10.55 14.32
N ALA A 109 -5.46 -9.74 13.63
CA ALA A 109 -4.01 -9.88 13.61
C ALA A 109 -3.31 -9.19 14.78
N LEU A 110 -3.93 -8.16 15.36
CA LEU A 110 -3.32 -7.34 16.40
C LEU A 110 -4.13 -7.39 17.72
N TYR A 111 -5.36 -6.90 17.72
CA TYR A 111 -6.08 -6.67 18.98
C TYR A 111 -6.47 -7.95 19.71
N HIS A 112 -6.79 -9.04 18.99
CA HIS A 112 -7.08 -10.33 19.61
C HIS A 112 -5.85 -11.11 20.05
N ARG A 113 -4.65 -10.64 19.70
CA ARG A 113 -3.39 -11.35 19.98
C ARG A 113 -2.46 -10.64 20.93
N THR A 114 -2.81 -9.41 21.31
CA THR A 114 -1.93 -8.54 22.09
C THR A 114 -2.71 -7.93 23.23
N ASP A 115 -2.23 -8.08 24.46
CA ASP A 115 -2.90 -7.58 25.66
C ASP A 115 -2.90 -6.06 25.73
N THR A 116 -1.89 -5.42 25.15
CA THR A 116 -1.76 -3.96 25.18
C THR A 116 -1.22 -3.42 23.86
N VAL A 117 -1.87 -2.41 23.30
CA VAL A 117 -1.42 -1.70 22.11
C VAL A 117 -1.35 -0.21 22.41
N VAL A 118 -0.19 0.39 22.21
CA VAL A 118 0.02 1.83 22.34
C VAL A 118 0.28 2.44 20.96
N MET A 119 -0.54 3.43 20.59
CA MET A 119 -0.39 4.13 19.32
C MET A 119 -0.05 5.59 19.55
N THR A 120 1.05 6.06 18.98
CA THR A 120 1.49 7.45 19.08
C THR A 120 1.63 8.08 17.70
N SER A 121 1.30 9.36 17.59
CA SER A 121 1.46 10.13 16.33
C SER A 121 1.35 11.62 16.61
N ALA A 122 1.98 12.42 15.77
CA ALA A 122 1.81 13.87 15.75
C ALA A 122 0.52 14.33 15.03
N THR A 123 -0.17 13.46 14.26
CA THR A 123 -1.25 13.84 13.35
C THR A 123 -2.48 12.94 13.43
N ARG A 124 -2.79 12.38 14.61
CA ARG A 124 -3.86 11.38 14.76
C ARG A 124 -5.25 11.94 14.99
N THR A 125 -5.38 13.20 15.32
CA THR A 125 -6.68 13.82 15.52
C THR A 125 -7.12 14.61 14.30
N THR A 126 -8.41 14.53 13.98
CA THR A 126 -9.06 15.39 13.01
C THR A 126 -10.07 16.24 13.77
N GLY A 127 -9.81 17.56 13.86
CA GLY A 127 -10.65 18.44 14.65
C GLY A 127 -10.61 18.19 16.17
N GLY A 128 -9.55 17.57 16.68
CA GLY A 128 -9.39 17.25 18.11
C GLY A 128 -10.05 15.93 18.54
N ASP A 129 -10.61 15.16 17.61
CA ASP A 129 -11.34 13.91 17.86
C ASP A 129 -10.60 12.70 17.24
N PHE A 130 -10.57 11.58 17.97
CA PHE A 130 -10.02 10.30 17.53
C PHE A 130 -11.05 9.42 16.78
N GLY A 131 -12.30 9.80 16.68
CA GLY A 131 -13.37 8.99 16.12
C GLY A 131 -13.13 8.52 14.70
N PHE A 132 -12.52 9.37 13.85
CA PHE A 132 -12.12 8.96 12.51
C PHE A 132 -11.08 7.83 12.54
N LEU A 133 -10.04 7.98 13.36
CA LEU A 133 -8.97 6.99 13.49
C LEU A 133 -9.51 5.67 14.06
N ARG A 134 -10.33 5.73 15.10
CA ARG A 134 -10.96 4.55 15.70
C ARG A 134 -11.75 3.74 14.67
N ARG A 135 -12.59 4.40 13.88
CA ARG A 135 -13.34 3.72 12.80
C ARG A 135 -12.41 3.09 11.77
N ARG A 136 -11.37 3.81 11.32
CA ARG A 136 -10.43 3.31 10.31
C ARG A 136 -9.57 2.14 10.78
N LEU A 137 -9.29 2.08 12.07
CA LEU A 137 -8.50 1.02 12.68
C LEU A 137 -9.34 -0.11 13.31
N GLY A 138 -10.68 -0.01 13.26
CA GLY A 138 -11.57 -1.02 13.83
C GLY A 138 -11.57 -1.07 15.36
N ILE A 139 -11.32 0.07 16.01
CA ILE A 139 -11.34 0.19 17.48
C ILE A 139 -12.77 0.50 17.91
N ASP A 140 -13.54 -0.52 18.24
CA ASP A 140 -14.92 -0.46 18.71
C ASP A 140 -15.07 -0.79 20.20
N PHE A 141 -13.97 -0.91 20.89
CA PHE A 141 -13.85 -1.14 22.33
C PHE A 141 -13.35 0.10 23.07
N GLU A 142 -13.36 0.05 24.39
CA GLU A 142 -12.88 1.12 25.26
C GLU A 142 -11.37 1.30 25.15
N VAL A 143 -10.93 2.56 25.06
CA VAL A 143 -9.50 2.93 24.95
C VAL A 143 -9.26 4.25 25.67
N ASP A 144 -8.08 4.40 26.22
CA ASP A 144 -7.59 5.67 26.75
C ASP A 144 -7.08 6.55 25.62
N GLU A 145 -7.55 7.78 25.57
CA GLU A 145 -7.17 8.76 24.55
C GLU A 145 -6.46 9.94 25.22
N LEU A 146 -5.29 10.32 24.71
CA LEU A 146 -4.50 11.44 25.22
C LEU A 146 -4.05 12.33 24.07
N THR A 147 -4.41 13.62 24.15
CA THR A 147 -3.88 14.65 23.27
C THR A 147 -3.00 15.61 24.07
N LEU A 148 -1.76 15.72 23.66
CA LEU A 148 -0.82 16.67 24.22
C LEU A 148 -0.70 17.87 23.29
N ALA A 149 -0.76 19.07 23.85
CA ALA A 149 -0.49 20.28 23.07
C ALA A 149 0.98 20.33 22.61
N SER A 150 1.23 21.02 21.50
CA SER A 150 2.60 21.29 21.08
C SER A 150 3.33 22.10 22.15
N PRO A 151 4.59 21.78 22.46
CA PRO A 151 5.41 22.63 23.31
C PRO A 151 5.86 23.92 22.62
N PHE A 152 5.65 24.04 21.31
CA PHE A 152 6.03 25.20 20.52
C PHE A 152 4.87 26.19 20.41
N ASP A 153 5.15 27.45 20.67
CA ASP A 153 4.23 28.57 20.41
C ASP A 153 4.38 29.00 18.94
N TYR A 154 3.60 28.40 18.07
CA TYR A 154 3.65 28.69 16.64
C TYR A 154 3.24 30.14 16.29
N ALA A 155 2.51 30.82 17.17
CA ALA A 155 2.13 32.22 16.92
C ALA A 155 3.33 33.16 17.00
N THR A 156 4.34 32.77 17.80
CA THR A 156 5.55 33.59 17.99
C THR A 156 6.80 32.99 17.38
N GLN A 157 6.82 31.65 17.19
CA GLN A 157 8.01 30.91 16.74
C GLN A 157 7.96 30.44 15.30
N ALA A 158 6.84 30.60 14.60
CA ALA A 158 6.69 30.19 13.21
C ALA A 158 6.18 31.33 12.33
N GLY A 159 6.70 31.42 11.12
CA GLY A 159 6.23 32.32 10.08
C GLY A 159 5.84 31.52 8.84
N LEU A 160 4.74 31.91 8.19
CA LEU A 160 4.37 31.38 6.89
C LEU A 160 4.85 32.38 5.81
N TYR A 161 5.81 31.94 5.01
CA TYR A 161 6.26 32.69 3.86
C TYR A 161 5.58 32.20 2.57
N LEU A 162 4.97 33.09 1.84
CA LEU A 162 4.31 32.81 0.57
C LEU A 162 4.99 33.62 -0.53
N PRO A 163 5.95 33.01 -1.27
CA PRO A 163 6.63 33.72 -2.34
C PRO A 163 5.67 34.07 -3.49
N GLU A 164 5.77 35.28 -4.01
CA GLU A 164 5.05 35.71 -5.21
C GLU A 164 5.84 35.33 -6.46
N GLY A 165 5.18 34.75 -7.46
CA GLY A 165 5.80 34.47 -8.76
C GLY A 165 6.56 33.16 -8.89
N LEU A 166 6.50 32.27 -7.92
CA LEU A 166 7.01 30.90 -8.09
C LEU A 166 6.24 30.18 -9.22
N PRO A 167 6.97 29.51 -10.14
CA PRO A 167 6.33 28.66 -11.15
C PRO A 167 5.51 27.54 -10.50
N GLU A 168 4.60 26.95 -11.27
CA GLU A 168 3.86 25.76 -10.81
C GLU A 168 4.81 24.60 -10.48
N PRO A 169 4.53 23.77 -9.44
CA PRO A 169 5.41 22.65 -9.02
C PRO A 169 5.75 21.64 -10.12
N ARG A 170 4.96 21.58 -11.20
CA ARG A 170 5.19 20.73 -12.38
C ARG A 170 6.05 21.37 -13.44
N ASP A 171 6.30 22.66 -13.34
CA ASP A 171 7.14 23.40 -14.26
C ASP A 171 8.61 22.98 -14.08
N PRO A 172 9.37 22.76 -15.17
CA PRO A 172 10.80 22.44 -15.09
C PRO A 172 11.63 23.49 -14.34
N GLY A 173 11.20 24.76 -14.37
CA GLY A 173 11.86 25.89 -13.69
C GLY A 173 11.60 25.95 -12.19
N PHE A 174 10.57 25.26 -11.67
CA PHE A 174 10.16 25.35 -10.27
C PHE A 174 11.30 25.06 -9.29
N ARG A 175 12.08 24.01 -9.55
CA ARG A 175 13.15 23.59 -8.63
C ARG A 175 14.25 24.62 -8.47
N VAL A 176 14.58 25.32 -9.54
CA VAL A 176 15.62 26.37 -9.53
C VAL A 176 15.08 27.59 -8.79
N ALA A 177 13.91 28.09 -9.17
CA ALA A 177 13.27 29.21 -8.53
C ALA A 177 13.01 29.00 -7.03
N ALA A 178 12.53 27.82 -6.64
CA ALA A 178 12.33 27.47 -5.24
C ALA A 178 13.64 27.39 -4.45
N ALA A 179 14.74 26.93 -5.06
CA ALA A 179 16.04 26.91 -4.41
C ALA A 179 16.59 28.33 -4.19
N GLU A 180 16.42 29.22 -5.16
CA GLU A 180 16.83 30.64 -5.05
C GLU A 180 16.05 31.36 -3.94
N GLU A 181 14.73 31.14 -3.83
CA GLU A 181 13.88 31.64 -2.75
C GLU A 181 14.31 31.14 -1.37
N ILE A 182 14.62 29.85 -1.25
CA ILE A 182 15.11 29.27 0.01
C ILE A 182 16.45 29.88 0.40
N ASP A 183 17.37 30.02 -0.55
CA ASP A 183 18.70 30.60 -0.31
C ASP A 183 18.59 32.07 0.16
N ALA A 184 17.69 32.84 -0.45
CA ALA A 184 17.40 34.21 -0.03
C ALA A 184 16.86 34.27 1.40
N LEU A 185 15.95 33.37 1.79
CA LEU A 185 15.40 33.29 3.16
C LEU A 185 16.46 32.91 4.19
N VAL A 186 17.31 31.95 3.88
CA VAL A 186 18.42 31.54 4.78
C VAL A 186 19.43 32.67 4.97
N GLY A 187 19.62 33.50 3.97
CA GLY A 187 20.49 34.69 4.07
C GLY A 187 19.95 35.82 4.96
N ILE A 188 18.66 35.81 5.31
CA ILE A 188 18.01 36.80 6.19
C ILE A 188 18.08 36.37 7.67
N THR A 189 18.16 35.06 7.95
CA THR A 189 18.22 34.49 9.29
C THR A 189 19.66 34.31 9.77
#